data_e04501bc3874d19fd34f602cc3305658
#
_entry.id   e04501bc3874d19fd34f602cc3305658
#
_cell.length_a   1.000
_cell.length_b   1.000
_cell.length_c   1.000
_cell.angle_alpha   90.00
_cell.angle_beta   90.00
_cell.angle_gamma   90.00
#
_symmetry.space_group_name_H-M   'P 1'
#
loop_
_entity.id
_entity.type
_entity.pdbx_description
1 polymer ?
#
loop_
_entity_poly.entity_id
_entity_poly.type
_entity_poly.pdbx_seq_one_letter_code
_entity_poly.pdbx_strand_id
1 'polypeptide(L)'
;MEDIEFKTDAKKFKYRVNGIIIHNNKILTIKMKNNISYCLPGGHVELGEDSKTAILREMLEEINTSVSIDKELAIVENFYLDKKIFQTHEIGFYYLVVPNNFDKISLPNYTKLENDKGKIKSHNFEWLDIPLLKDF
;
A
#
# COMPACT_ATOMS: atom_id res chain seq x y z
N MET A 1 -13.83 -9.83 8.22
CA MET A 1 -13.21 -10.60 7.13
C MET A 1 -11.74 -10.81 7.43
N GLU A 2 -11.20 -11.93 7.00
CA GLU A 2 -9.84 -12.29 7.32
C GLU A 2 -8.89 -11.95 6.17
N ASP A 3 -7.74 -11.36 6.51
CA ASP A 3 -6.65 -11.16 5.56
C ASP A 3 -6.06 -12.50 5.14
N ILE A 4 -5.64 -12.59 3.87
CA ILE A 4 -4.91 -13.75 3.39
C ILE A 4 -3.46 -13.60 3.83
N GLU A 5 -3.22 -13.99 5.05
CA GLU A 5 -1.93 -13.97 5.70
C GLU A 5 -1.85 -15.15 6.66
N PHE A 6 -0.76 -15.88 6.65
CA PHE A 6 -0.53 -16.94 7.64
C PHE A 6 0.93 -17.05 7.96
N LYS A 7 1.22 -17.64 9.12
CA LYS A 7 2.60 -17.81 9.58
C LYS A 7 2.77 -19.12 10.31
N THR A 8 3.98 -19.64 10.23
CA THR A 8 4.51 -20.71 11.08
C THR A 8 5.46 -20.07 12.09
N ASP A 9 6.24 -20.90 12.81
CA ASP A 9 7.18 -20.38 13.81
C ASP A 9 8.23 -19.42 13.23
N ALA A 10 8.68 -19.67 11.98
CA ALA A 10 9.74 -18.89 11.38
C ALA A 10 9.42 -18.35 9.99
N LYS A 11 8.27 -18.69 9.42
CA LYS A 11 7.90 -18.32 8.06
C LYS A 11 6.54 -17.65 8.01
N LYS A 12 6.37 -16.75 7.06
CA LYS A 12 5.15 -15.96 6.89
C LYS A 12 4.80 -15.85 5.41
N PHE A 13 3.53 -15.96 5.10
CA PHE A 13 3.00 -15.69 3.76
C PHE A 13 2.05 -14.51 3.80
N LYS A 14 2.18 -13.62 2.82
CA LYS A 14 1.29 -12.45 2.66
C LYS A 14 0.82 -12.35 1.22
N TYR A 15 -0.47 -12.02 1.06
CA TYR A 15 -1.04 -11.69 -0.24
C TYR A 15 -1.54 -10.25 -0.16
N ARG A 16 -0.90 -9.35 -0.94
CA ARG A 16 -1.13 -7.92 -0.84
C ARG A 16 -1.43 -7.28 -2.19
N VAL A 17 -2.09 -6.13 -2.12
CA VAL A 17 -2.27 -5.22 -3.25
C VAL A 17 -1.64 -3.89 -2.92
N ASN A 18 -1.11 -3.22 -3.94
CA ASN A 18 -0.43 -1.94 -3.80
C ASN A 18 -0.92 -1.00 -4.90
N GLY A 19 -1.21 0.24 -4.53
CA GLY A 19 -1.67 1.26 -5.45
C GLY A 19 -0.56 2.23 -5.80
N ILE A 20 -0.38 2.45 -7.10
CA ILE A 20 0.53 3.47 -7.61
C ILE A 20 -0.32 4.64 -8.08
N ILE A 21 -0.15 5.78 -7.43
CA ILE A 21 -0.85 7.02 -7.74
C ILE A 21 0.18 8.05 -8.15
N ILE A 22 0.09 8.52 -9.40
CA ILE A 22 1.03 9.48 -9.97
C ILE A 22 0.30 10.79 -10.24
N HIS A 23 0.88 11.89 -9.79
CA HIS A 23 0.34 13.23 -10.01
C HIS A 23 1.49 14.23 -10.06
N ASN A 24 1.52 15.06 -11.11
CA ASN A 24 2.58 16.07 -11.29
C ASN A 24 4.00 15.49 -11.18
N ASN A 25 4.22 14.34 -11.82
CA ASN A 25 5.50 13.63 -11.83
C ASN A 25 5.97 13.18 -10.44
N LYS A 26 5.03 12.97 -9.53
CA LYS A 26 5.29 12.48 -8.17
C LYS A 26 4.45 11.24 -7.92
N ILE A 27 4.96 10.38 -7.05
CA ILE A 27 4.27 9.16 -6.61
C ILE A 27 3.88 9.29 -5.14
N LEU A 28 2.66 8.87 -4.82
CA LEU A 28 2.19 8.89 -3.44
C LEU A 28 2.77 7.72 -2.66
N THR A 29 3.37 8.02 -1.52
CA THR A 29 3.97 7.02 -0.63
C THR A 29 3.53 7.26 0.80
N ILE A 30 3.77 6.27 1.64
CA ILE A 30 3.63 6.38 3.09
C ILE A 30 5.02 6.27 3.69
N LYS A 31 5.41 7.28 4.46
CA LYS A 31 6.69 7.26 5.17
C LYS A 31 6.58 6.35 6.39
N MET A 32 7.50 5.43 6.52
CA MET A 32 7.52 4.50 7.64
C MET A 32 7.98 5.19 8.92
N LYS A 33 7.63 4.61 10.06
CA LYS A 33 7.95 5.19 11.38
C LYS A 33 9.44 5.35 11.63
N ASN A 34 10.29 4.58 10.94
CA ASN A 34 11.75 4.70 11.05
C ASN A 34 12.31 5.95 10.36
N ASN A 35 11.49 6.70 9.63
CA ASN A 35 11.85 7.92 8.88
C ASN A 35 12.87 7.71 7.75
N ILE A 36 13.15 6.47 7.36
CA ILE A 36 14.11 6.17 6.27
C ILE A 36 13.52 5.30 5.17
N SER A 37 12.38 4.65 5.43
CA SER A 37 11.74 3.77 4.45
C SER A 37 10.39 4.32 4.03
N TYR A 38 10.00 3.99 2.81
CA TYR A 38 8.70 4.36 2.25
C TYR A 38 8.01 3.11 1.71
N CYS A 39 6.69 3.09 1.75
CA CYS A 39 5.93 2.05 1.11
C CYS A 39 4.80 2.64 0.28
N LEU A 40 4.25 1.85 -0.61
CA LEU A 40 3.07 2.23 -1.38
C LEU A 40 1.80 2.03 -0.54
N PRO A 41 0.77 2.85 -0.75
CA PRO A 41 -0.52 2.57 -0.14
C PRO A 41 -1.06 1.23 -0.64
N GLY A 42 -1.67 0.49 0.25
CA GLY A 42 -2.20 -0.84 -0.05
C GLY A 42 -2.49 -1.63 1.21
N GLY A 43 -2.66 -2.92 1.06
CA GLY A 43 -2.94 -3.78 2.19
C GLY A 43 -3.14 -5.22 1.76
N HIS A 44 -3.57 -6.04 2.71
CA HIS A 44 -3.81 -7.46 2.47
C HIS A 44 -5.11 -7.67 1.69
N VAL A 45 -5.08 -8.63 0.78
CA VAL A 45 -6.30 -9.16 0.18
C VAL A 45 -7.02 -9.98 1.23
N GLU A 46 -8.32 -9.80 1.36
CA GLU A 46 -9.11 -10.56 2.29
C GLU A 46 -9.63 -11.85 1.66
N LEU A 47 -9.87 -12.84 2.50
CA LEU A 47 -10.37 -14.12 2.01
C LEU A 47 -11.73 -13.93 1.33
N GLY A 48 -11.85 -14.43 0.10
CA GLY A 48 -13.08 -14.30 -0.68
C GLY A 48 -13.16 -13.08 -1.59
N GLU A 49 -12.16 -12.16 -1.53
CA GLU A 49 -12.14 -11.04 -2.47
C GLU A 49 -11.01 -11.20 -3.49
N ASP A 50 -11.22 -10.70 -4.70
CA ASP A 50 -10.15 -10.66 -5.70
C ASP A 50 -9.27 -9.43 -5.50
N SER A 51 -8.13 -9.40 -6.19
CA SER A 51 -7.15 -8.33 -6.03
C SER A 51 -7.68 -6.98 -6.48
N LYS A 52 -8.53 -6.93 -7.49
CA LYS A 52 -9.13 -5.66 -7.98
C LYS A 52 -10.09 -5.08 -6.96
N THR A 53 -10.92 -5.91 -6.36
CA THR A 53 -11.80 -5.49 -5.27
C THR A 53 -10.98 -5.02 -4.08
N ALA A 54 -9.92 -5.75 -3.75
CA ALA A 54 -9.04 -5.41 -2.63
C ALA A 54 -8.39 -4.04 -2.81
N ILE A 55 -7.86 -3.73 -3.99
CA ILE A 55 -7.21 -2.42 -4.18
C ILE A 55 -8.21 -1.27 -4.10
N LEU A 56 -9.42 -1.44 -4.61
CA LEU A 56 -10.45 -0.41 -4.49
C LEU A 56 -10.84 -0.18 -3.04
N ARG A 57 -11.00 -1.25 -2.26
CA ARG A 57 -11.31 -1.16 -0.84
C ARG A 57 -10.17 -0.52 -0.06
N GLU A 58 -8.94 -0.96 -0.27
CA GLU A 58 -7.78 -0.43 0.46
C GLU A 58 -7.56 1.05 0.17
N MET A 59 -7.75 1.48 -1.07
CA MET A 59 -7.61 2.90 -1.38
C MET A 59 -8.67 3.74 -0.67
N LEU A 60 -9.91 3.27 -0.64
CA LEU A 60 -10.96 3.97 0.07
C LEU A 60 -10.67 4.06 1.58
N GLU A 61 -10.21 2.97 2.18
CA GLU A 61 -9.86 2.95 3.61
C GLU A 61 -8.65 3.80 3.93
N GLU A 62 -7.60 3.70 3.12
CA GLU A 62 -6.30 4.27 3.44
C GLU A 62 -6.16 5.73 3.02
N ILE A 63 -6.63 6.09 1.83
CA ILE A 63 -6.55 7.48 1.35
C ILE A 63 -7.89 8.22 1.34
N ASN A 64 -8.96 7.55 1.79
CA ASN A 64 -10.28 8.12 1.97
C ASN A 64 -10.89 8.74 0.70
N THR A 65 -10.56 8.18 -0.45
CA THR A 65 -11.18 8.56 -1.71
C THR A 65 -11.31 7.34 -2.59
N SER A 66 -12.38 7.29 -3.40
CA SER A 66 -12.53 6.24 -4.38
C SER A 66 -11.56 6.44 -5.53
N VAL A 67 -11.16 5.34 -6.12
CA VAL A 67 -10.22 5.35 -7.25
C VAL A 67 -10.78 4.50 -8.40
N SER A 68 -10.25 4.73 -9.58
CA SER A 68 -10.45 3.86 -10.74
C SER A 68 -9.14 3.14 -11.03
N ILE A 69 -9.22 1.88 -11.44
CA ILE A 69 -8.04 1.13 -11.87
C ILE A 69 -7.75 1.53 -13.31
N ASP A 70 -6.57 2.08 -13.56
CA ASP A 70 -6.11 2.39 -14.91
C ASP A 70 -5.51 1.15 -15.57
N LYS A 71 -4.57 0.49 -14.87
CA LYS A 71 -4.01 -0.76 -15.37
C LYS A 71 -3.35 -1.58 -14.27
N GLU A 72 -3.28 -2.87 -14.49
CA GLU A 72 -2.49 -3.80 -13.71
C GLU A 72 -1.05 -3.72 -14.21
N LEU A 73 -0.12 -3.39 -13.32
CA LEU A 73 1.27 -3.16 -13.69
C LEU A 73 2.14 -4.39 -13.53
N ALA A 74 1.99 -5.10 -12.42
CA ALA A 74 2.87 -6.21 -12.10
C ALA A 74 2.29 -7.11 -11.02
N ILE A 75 2.74 -8.36 -11.04
CA ILE A 75 2.59 -9.30 -9.93
C ILE A 75 4.01 -9.65 -9.51
N VAL A 76 4.34 -9.43 -8.26
CA VAL A 76 5.71 -9.59 -7.76
C VAL A 76 5.74 -10.57 -6.60
N GLU A 77 6.63 -11.55 -6.68
CA GLU A 77 6.96 -12.38 -5.53
C GLU A 77 8.16 -11.75 -4.82
N ASN A 78 8.01 -11.54 -3.52
CA ASN A 78 9.02 -10.93 -2.69
C ASN A 78 9.41 -11.88 -1.57
N PHE A 79 10.70 -11.98 -1.30
CA PHE A 79 11.23 -12.80 -0.21
C PHE A 79 12.11 -11.92 0.66
N TYR A 80 11.74 -11.76 1.93
CA TYR A 80 12.48 -10.87 2.84
C TYR A 80 12.32 -11.32 4.29
N LEU A 81 13.14 -10.75 5.16
CA LEU A 81 13.09 -11.01 6.59
C LEU A 81 12.26 -9.92 7.26
N ASP A 82 11.07 -10.30 7.76
CA ASP A 82 10.15 -9.37 8.42
C ASP A 82 10.40 -9.39 9.93
N LYS A 83 10.50 -8.20 10.54
CA LYS A 83 10.71 -8.01 11.97
C LYS A 83 11.93 -8.78 12.49
N LYS A 84 12.89 -9.08 11.63
CA LYS A 84 14.12 -9.83 11.94
C LYS A 84 13.84 -11.26 12.46
N ILE A 85 12.63 -11.78 12.25
CA ILE A 85 12.22 -13.09 12.75
C ILE A 85 11.68 -13.97 11.62
N PHE A 86 10.76 -13.44 10.82
CA PHE A 86 10.03 -14.24 9.84
C PHE A 86 10.63 -14.16 8.45
N GLN A 87 10.96 -15.30 7.88
CA GLN A 87 11.23 -15.41 6.45
C GLN A 87 9.89 -15.25 5.73
N THR A 88 9.71 -14.12 5.08
CA THR A 88 8.43 -13.77 4.49
C THR A 88 8.43 -14.01 2.99
N HIS A 89 7.36 -14.67 2.52
CA HIS A 89 7.04 -14.85 1.13
C HIS A 89 5.79 -14.02 0.84
N GLU A 90 5.92 -13.00 0.01
CA GLU A 90 4.82 -12.11 -0.29
C GLU A 90 4.50 -12.13 -1.78
N ILE A 91 3.22 -12.22 -2.11
CA ILE A 91 2.72 -11.97 -3.47
C ILE A 91 2.05 -10.61 -3.44
N GLY A 92 2.55 -9.69 -4.26
CA GLY A 92 2.02 -8.35 -4.38
C GLY A 92 1.50 -8.06 -5.77
N PHE A 93 0.24 -7.61 -5.85
CA PHE A 93 -0.36 -7.10 -7.07
C PHE A 93 -0.23 -5.58 -7.07
N TYR A 94 0.30 -5.01 -8.16
CA TYR A 94 0.55 -3.58 -8.29
C TYR A 94 -0.37 -3.01 -9.36
N TYR A 95 -1.18 -2.03 -8.96
CA TYR A 95 -2.15 -1.37 -9.85
C TYR A 95 -1.85 0.11 -9.96
N LEU A 96 -1.87 0.62 -11.19
CA LEU A 96 -1.93 2.06 -11.42
C LEU A 96 -3.37 2.49 -11.22
N VAL A 97 -3.61 3.35 -10.23
CA VAL A 97 -4.96 3.81 -9.89
C VAL A 97 -5.03 5.33 -9.99
N VAL A 98 -6.24 5.82 -10.31
CA VAL A 98 -6.49 7.24 -10.45
C VAL A 98 -7.58 7.64 -9.46
N PRO A 99 -7.27 8.52 -8.50
CA PRO A 99 -8.28 9.02 -7.57
C PRO A 99 -9.37 9.79 -8.30
N ASN A 100 -10.61 9.60 -7.86
CA ASN A 100 -11.75 10.35 -8.40
C ASN A 100 -11.74 11.80 -7.92
N ASN A 101 -11.06 12.08 -6.82
CA ASN A 101 -10.92 13.43 -6.28
C ASN A 101 -9.51 13.62 -5.72
N PHE A 102 -8.67 14.34 -6.46
CA PHE A 102 -7.31 14.65 -6.04
C PHE A 102 -7.23 15.70 -4.92
N ASP A 103 -8.28 16.49 -4.70
CA ASP A 103 -8.23 17.57 -3.73
C ASP A 103 -7.92 17.08 -2.31
N LYS A 104 -8.34 15.85 -1.99
CA LYS A 104 -8.12 15.26 -0.67
C LYS A 104 -6.70 14.76 -0.44
N ILE A 105 -5.95 14.52 -1.52
CA ILE A 105 -4.63 13.88 -1.43
C ILE A 105 -3.54 14.66 -2.17
N SER A 106 -3.86 15.84 -2.70
CA SER A 106 -2.91 16.65 -3.50
C SER A 106 -1.99 17.51 -2.68
N LEU A 107 -2.15 17.54 -1.36
CA LEU A 107 -1.23 18.25 -0.47
C LEU A 107 0.16 17.63 -0.56
N PRO A 108 1.25 18.45 -0.45
CA PRO A 108 2.59 17.93 -0.56
C PRO A 108 2.90 16.79 0.40
N ASN A 109 2.48 16.95 1.65
CA ASN A 109 2.61 15.91 2.68
C ASN A 109 1.44 16.07 3.64
N TYR A 110 0.89 14.97 4.09
CA TYR A 110 -0.22 15.02 5.03
C TYR A 110 -0.26 13.76 5.89
N THR A 111 -0.93 13.87 7.03
CA THR A 111 -1.13 12.76 7.96
C THR A 111 -2.61 12.40 8.00
N LYS A 112 -2.89 11.12 7.97
CA LYS A 112 -4.25 10.59 8.08
C LYS A 112 -4.33 9.57 9.19
N LEU A 113 -5.43 9.59 9.94
CA LEU A 113 -5.72 8.57 10.94
C LEU A 113 -6.62 7.51 10.31
N GLU A 114 -6.31 6.27 10.57
CA GLU A 114 -7.07 5.12 10.08
C GLU A 114 -7.47 4.25 11.26
N ASN A 115 -8.74 3.82 11.29
CA ASN A 115 -9.20 2.84 12.26
C ASN A 115 -9.10 1.46 11.63
N ASP A 116 -8.12 0.69 12.05
CA ASP A 116 -7.90 -0.66 11.57
C ASP A 116 -8.17 -1.65 12.68
N LYS A 117 -9.30 -2.36 12.58
CA LYS A 117 -9.72 -3.41 13.54
C LYS A 117 -9.71 -2.92 14.99
N GLY A 118 -10.25 -1.72 15.22
CA GLY A 118 -10.32 -1.11 16.54
C GLY A 118 -9.05 -0.39 16.99
N LYS A 119 -8.00 -0.40 16.20
CA LYS A 119 -6.77 0.36 16.47
C LYS A 119 -6.71 1.58 15.57
N ILE A 120 -6.32 2.72 16.14
CA ILE A 120 -6.10 3.94 15.39
C ILE A 120 -4.65 3.95 14.93
N LYS A 121 -4.46 4.02 13.60
CA LYS A 121 -3.13 4.12 13.00
C LYS A 121 -2.97 5.48 12.35
N SER A 122 -1.76 6.02 12.43
CA SER A 122 -1.39 7.26 11.76
C SER A 122 -0.53 6.95 10.55
N HIS A 123 -0.92 7.48 9.40
CA HIS A 123 -0.16 7.34 8.16
C HIS A 123 0.39 8.70 7.75
N ASN A 124 1.69 8.78 7.55
CA ASN A 124 2.36 9.98 7.04
C ASN A 124 2.55 9.84 5.54
N PHE A 125 1.72 10.53 4.77
CA PHE A 125 1.79 10.48 3.32
C PHE A 125 2.78 11.50 2.80
N GLU A 126 3.59 11.07 1.84
CA GLU A 126 4.54 11.94 1.15
C GLU A 126 4.50 11.68 -0.35
N TRP A 127 4.52 12.77 -1.11
CA TRP A 127 4.68 12.71 -2.56
C TRP A 127 6.16 12.78 -2.89
N LEU A 128 6.68 11.72 -3.51
CA LEU A 128 8.09 11.67 -3.91
C LEU A 128 8.24 11.95 -5.40
N ASP A 129 9.24 12.75 -5.75
CA ASP A 129 9.57 12.99 -7.16
C ASP A 129 10.03 11.70 -7.82
N ILE A 130 9.41 11.34 -8.94
CA ILE A 130 9.75 10.11 -9.66
C ILE A 130 11.23 10.08 -10.08
N PRO A 131 11.84 11.17 -10.57
CA PRO A 131 13.27 11.16 -10.90
C PRO A 131 14.18 10.78 -9.73
N LEU A 132 13.77 11.08 -8.48
CA LEU A 132 14.57 10.77 -7.29
C LEU A 132 14.53 9.29 -6.91
N LEU A 133 13.54 8.54 -7.41
CA LEU A 133 13.39 7.11 -7.07
C LEU A 133 14.53 6.25 -7.60
N LYS A 134 15.33 6.75 -8.51
CA LYS A 134 16.52 6.06 -9.02
C LYS A 134 17.59 5.85 -7.95
N ASP A 135 17.53 6.66 -6.88
CA ASP A 135 18.52 6.66 -5.82
C ASP A 135 18.10 5.82 -4.61
N PHE A 136 16.96 5.19 -4.69
CA PHE A 136 16.44 4.36 -3.59
C PHE A 136 16.64 2.86 -3.82
#